data_953f14ee3d23afb274516e576ec8983d
#
_entry.id   953f14ee3d23afb274516e576ec8983d
#
_cell.length_a   1.000
_cell.length_b   1.000
_cell.length_c   1.000
_cell.angle_alpha   90.00
_cell.angle_beta   90.00
_cell.angle_gamma   90.00
#
_symmetry.space_group_name_H-M   'P 1'
#
loop_
_entity.id
_entity.type
_entity.pdbx_description
1 polymer ?
#
loop_
_entity_poly.entity_id
_entity_poly.type
_entity_poly.pdbx_seq_one_letter_code
_entity_poly.pdbx_strand_id
1 'polypeptide(L)'
;MDHLVKPLIVAFLCLAVLSGCAKKEPPPPPAAIKAEPVTLTIGLIPEQNIFKQLERYEPLAGYLSRKTGARVKLKVLPRYRNIIDNFRSSGLDGAFFGSFTYALAHNKLGVEVLARPVALDNTSTYFGLIFVRRDSGIRNLKGMKGKRFVFVDKATTAGYLLPLDYFHEGGVGDHRSYFKETYFSGTHEDSIYDVLNRKADIGAAKNTIFERLVLEDERVAKELVVLATSPRVPENGLAVRGDIDPSLTNLLKDSLLHMHEDPEGREVLKRFGALGFIETKDEEYDPVYRYARKIHLDLSTYNYKND
;
A
#
# COMPACT_ATOMS: atom_id res chain seq x y z
N MET A 1 -91.32 72.29 24.12
CA MET A 1 -90.80 71.36 23.12
C MET A 1 -89.30 71.30 23.35
N ASP A 2 -88.92 70.28 24.01
CA ASP A 2 -87.74 70.20 24.87
C ASP A 2 -86.54 69.72 24.16
N HIS A 3 -85.42 70.43 24.31
CA HIS A 3 -84.12 70.01 23.88
C HIS A 3 -83.29 69.50 25.08
N LEU A 4 -83.13 68.23 25.18
CA LEU A 4 -82.29 67.61 26.19
C LEU A 4 -80.84 67.58 25.68
N VAL A 5 -79.95 68.31 26.34
CA VAL A 5 -78.51 68.25 26.13
C VAL A 5 -77.88 67.18 27.06
N LYS A 6 -77.28 66.17 26.53
CA LYS A 6 -76.53 65.23 27.31
C LYS A 6 -75.03 65.62 27.38
N PRO A 7 -74.41 65.53 28.53
CA PRO A 7 -72.99 65.85 28.67
C PRO A 7 -72.06 64.67 28.20
N LEU A 8 -71.01 65.02 27.49
CA LEU A 8 -69.99 64.18 27.00
C LEU A 8 -68.94 63.94 28.10
N ILE A 9 -68.84 62.74 28.60
CA ILE A 9 -67.80 62.36 29.56
C ILE A 9 -66.55 61.94 28.74
N VAL A 10 -65.47 62.73 28.84
CA VAL A 10 -64.18 62.43 28.26
C VAL A 10 -63.41 61.60 29.26
N ALA A 11 -63.25 60.28 28.98
CA ALA A 11 -62.41 59.41 29.76
C ALA A 11 -60.96 59.52 29.26
N PHE A 12 -60.08 60.02 30.12
CA PHE A 12 -58.66 60.13 29.90
C PHE A 12 -58.02 58.77 30.16
N LEU A 13 -57.65 58.07 29.09
CA LEU A 13 -56.97 56.78 29.19
C LEU A 13 -55.45 57.01 29.30
N CYS A 14 -54.90 56.84 30.52
CA CYS A 14 -53.48 56.90 30.77
C CYS A 14 -52.84 55.61 30.21
N LEU A 15 -52.12 55.67 29.06
CA LEU A 15 -51.30 54.59 28.52
C LEU A 15 -49.97 54.59 29.27
N ALA A 16 -49.81 53.64 30.19
CA ALA A 16 -48.55 53.37 30.84
C ALA A 16 -47.61 52.60 29.87
N VAL A 17 -46.61 53.27 29.32
CA VAL A 17 -45.58 52.68 28.50
C VAL A 17 -44.60 51.94 29.44
N LEU A 18 -44.77 50.64 29.56
CA LEU A 18 -43.78 49.77 30.19
C LEU A 18 -42.59 49.58 29.24
N SER A 19 -41.53 50.35 29.40
CA SER A 19 -40.26 50.20 28.78
C SER A 19 -39.59 48.93 29.36
N GLY A 20 -39.87 47.75 28.78
CA GLY A 20 -39.16 46.52 29.08
C GLY A 20 -37.70 46.60 28.56
N CYS A 21 -36.74 46.71 29.49
CA CYS A 21 -35.33 46.47 29.16
C CYS A 21 -35.16 45.03 28.75
N ALA A 22 -35.29 44.73 27.46
CA ALA A 22 -34.82 43.43 26.89
C ALA A 22 -33.30 43.39 27.04
N LYS A 23 -32.78 42.59 27.98
CA LYS A 23 -31.38 42.20 27.99
C LYS A 23 -31.09 41.51 26.64
N LYS A 24 -30.31 42.20 25.77
CA LYS A 24 -29.74 41.55 24.59
C LYS A 24 -28.88 40.38 25.07
N GLU A 25 -29.29 39.18 24.81
CA GLU A 25 -28.39 38.00 24.97
C GLU A 25 -27.14 38.24 24.14
N PRO A 26 -25.96 37.95 24.71
CA PRO A 26 -24.72 38.03 23.96
C PRO A 26 -24.83 37.12 22.73
N PRO A 27 -24.28 37.51 21.57
CA PRO A 27 -24.29 36.67 20.40
C PRO A 27 -23.64 35.30 20.73
N PRO A 28 -24.17 34.19 20.22
CA PRO A 28 -23.58 32.89 20.45
C PRO A 28 -22.10 32.93 20.03
N PRO A 29 -21.20 32.27 20.78
CA PRO A 29 -19.80 32.23 20.42
C PRO A 29 -19.66 31.74 18.98
N PRO A 30 -18.74 32.31 18.18
CA PRO A 30 -18.54 31.88 16.82
C PRO A 30 -18.33 30.35 16.82
N ALA A 31 -19.05 29.63 15.97
CA ALA A 31 -18.93 28.21 15.82
C ALA A 31 -17.44 27.91 15.60
N ALA A 32 -16.84 27.08 16.45
CA ALA A 32 -15.45 26.68 16.33
C ALA A 32 -15.27 26.11 14.92
N ILE A 33 -14.48 26.76 14.11
CA ILE A 33 -14.08 26.26 12.78
C ILE A 33 -13.38 24.93 13.08
N LYS A 34 -14.06 23.80 12.84
CA LYS A 34 -13.40 22.49 12.90
C LYS A 34 -12.29 22.52 11.87
N ALA A 35 -11.06 22.53 12.33
CA ALA A 35 -9.93 22.41 11.43
C ALA A 35 -10.12 21.19 10.51
N GLU A 36 -9.91 21.37 9.22
CA GLU A 36 -9.96 20.26 8.27
C GLU A 36 -8.98 19.16 8.73
N PRO A 37 -9.39 17.88 8.73
CA PRO A 37 -8.50 16.81 9.14
C PRO A 37 -7.26 16.76 8.23
N VAL A 38 -6.10 16.53 8.83
CA VAL A 38 -4.86 16.27 8.09
C VAL A 38 -5.10 15.14 7.08
N THR A 39 -4.66 15.32 5.84
CA THR A 39 -4.76 14.27 4.83
C THR A 39 -3.41 13.56 4.73
N LEU A 40 -3.43 12.23 4.79
CA LEU A 40 -2.30 11.36 4.54
C LEU A 40 -2.53 10.60 3.24
N THR A 41 -1.64 10.78 2.27
CA THR A 41 -1.69 10.07 0.99
C THR A 41 -0.74 8.88 1.03
N ILE A 42 -1.29 7.67 1.04
CA ILE A 42 -0.55 6.41 1.11
C ILE A 42 -0.49 5.76 -0.27
N GLY A 43 0.73 5.58 -0.77
CA GLY A 43 1.02 4.93 -2.04
C GLY A 43 0.85 3.41 -1.98
N LEU A 44 0.40 2.83 -3.08
CA LEU A 44 0.36 1.37 -3.27
C LEU A 44 1.18 1.01 -4.50
N ILE A 45 2.11 0.05 -4.35
CA ILE A 45 2.83 -0.55 -5.48
C ILE A 45 1.90 -1.47 -6.26
N PRO A 46 2.04 -1.59 -7.60
CA PRO A 46 1.13 -2.37 -8.44
C PRO A 46 1.48 -3.87 -8.43
N GLU A 47 1.05 -4.62 -7.43
CA GLU A 47 1.33 -6.06 -7.35
C GLU A 47 0.43 -6.92 -8.25
N GLN A 48 -0.79 -6.46 -8.48
CA GLN A 48 -1.87 -7.16 -9.18
C GLN A 48 -2.85 -6.16 -9.80
N ASN A 49 -3.97 -6.66 -10.31
CA ASN A 49 -5.06 -5.82 -10.80
C ASN A 49 -5.44 -4.72 -9.78
N ILE A 50 -5.48 -3.47 -10.23
CA ILE A 50 -5.70 -2.28 -9.40
C ILE A 50 -7.01 -2.33 -8.62
N PHE A 51 -8.09 -2.83 -9.21
CA PHE A 51 -9.41 -2.90 -8.55
C PHE A 51 -9.39 -3.90 -7.40
N LYS A 52 -8.83 -5.08 -7.61
CA LYS A 52 -8.63 -6.10 -6.56
C LYS A 52 -7.75 -5.58 -5.43
N GLN A 53 -6.72 -4.81 -5.77
CA GLN A 53 -5.83 -4.22 -4.78
C GLN A 53 -6.55 -3.17 -3.94
N LEU A 54 -7.30 -2.25 -4.56
CA LEU A 54 -8.09 -1.24 -3.86
C LEU A 54 -9.16 -1.86 -2.97
N GLU A 55 -9.87 -2.89 -3.43
CA GLU A 55 -10.88 -3.62 -2.65
C GLU A 55 -10.32 -4.12 -1.30
N ARG A 56 -9.04 -4.51 -1.27
CA ARG A 56 -8.35 -4.94 -0.04
C ARG A 56 -7.90 -3.76 0.83
N TYR A 57 -7.39 -2.69 0.23
CA TYR A 57 -6.74 -1.61 0.97
C TYR A 57 -7.70 -0.48 1.38
N GLU A 58 -8.81 -0.25 0.68
CA GLU A 58 -9.78 0.79 1.03
C GLU A 58 -10.40 0.62 2.42
N PRO A 59 -10.83 -0.60 2.85
CA PRO A 59 -11.31 -0.80 4.21
C PRO A 59 -10.25 -0.47 5.27
N LEU A 60 -8.98 -0.80 5.02
CA LEU A 60 -7.86 -0.48 5.90
C LEU A 60 -7.64 1.04 6.01
N ALA A 61 -7.63 1.75 4.89
CA ALA A 61 -7.51 3.20 4.87
C ALA A 61 -8.67 3.90 5.62
N GLY A 62 -9.89 3.39 5.45
CA GLY A 62 -11.07 3.86 6.17
C GLY A 62 -10.96 3.65 7.69
N TYR A 63 -10.49 2.48 8.11
CA TYR A 63 -10.24 2.17 9.52
C TYR A 63 -9.17 3.11 10.10
N LEU A 64 -8.02 3.22 9.46
CA LEU A 64 -6.93 4.11 9.90
C LEU A 64 -7.40 5.57 9.99
N SER A 65 -8.25 6.02 9.04
CA SER A 65 -8.80 7.39 9.08
C SER A 65 -9.63 7.63 10.34
N ARG A 66 -10.46 6.67 10.74
CA ARG A 66 -11.30 6.79 11.96
C ARG A 66 -10.45 6.76 13.24
N LYS A 67 -9.43 5.90 13.27
CA LYS A 67 -8.58 5.74 14.47
C LYS A 67 -7.62 6.91 14.68
N THR A 68 -7.10 7.47 13.61
CA THR A 68 -6.11 8.57 13.69
C THR A 68 -6.72 9.96 13.64
N GLY A 69 -7.98 10.09 13.20
CA GLY A 69 -8.59 11.39 12.92
C GLY A 69 -8.05 12.08 11.67
N ALA A 70 -7.06 11.51 10.98
CA ALA A 70 -6.56 11.98 9.69
C ALA A 70 -7.37 11.36 8.55
N ARG A 71 -7.40 12.02 7.39
CA ARG A 71 -7.99 11.45 6.17
C ARG A 71 -6.92 10.64 5.43
N VAL A 72 -6.94 9.31 5.54
CA VAL A 72 -6.05 8.43 4.79
C VAL A 72 -6.60 8.21 3.38
N LYS A 73 -5.85 8.65 2.37
CA LYS A 73 -6.18 8.47 0.95
C LYS A 73 -5.19 7.50 0.32
N LEU A 74 -5.71 6.58 -0.50
CA LEU A 74 -4.87 5.66 -1.26
C LEU A 74 -4.55 6.23 -2.64
N LYS A 75 -3.32 5.99 -3.10
CA LYS A 75 -2.87 6.31 -4.45
C LYS A 75 -2.13 5.12 -5.04
N VAL A 76 -2.78 4.40 -5.95
CA VAL A 76 -2.11 3.33 -6.70
C VAL A 76 -1.24 3.98 -7.77
N LEU A 77 0.01 3.57 -7.84
CA LEU A 77 0.96 4.07 -8.83
C LEU A 77 1.06 3.09 -10.01
N PRO A 78 1.22 3.59 -11.23
CA PRO A 78 1.18 2.73 -12.41
C PRO A 78 2.40 1.81 -12.55
N ARG A 79 3.49 2.10 -11.83
CA ARG A 79 4.75 1.32 -11.84
C ARG A 79 5.45 1.41 -10.50
N TYR A 80 6.21 0.38 -10.14
CA TYR A 80 6.99 0.34 -8.88
C TYR A 80 7.93 1.52 -8.73
N ARG A 81 8.66 1.89 -9.78
CA ARG A 81 9.59 3.03 -9.77
C ARG A 81 8.91 4.37 -9.44
N ASN A 82 7.65 4.54 -9.84
CA ASN A 82 6.95 5.80 -9.62
C ASN A 82 6.78 6.12 -8.13
N ILE A 83 6.77 5.09 -7.26
CA ILE A 83 6.67 5.30 -5.83
C ILE A 83 7.93 5.97 -5.26
N ILE A 84 9.08 5.77 -5.88
CA ILE A 84 10.36 6.38 -5.48
C ILE A 84 10.55 7.72 -6.21
N ASP A 85 10.50 7.71 -7.55
CA ASP A 85 10.78 8.89 -8.38
C ASP A 85 9.82 10.04 -8.10
N ASN A 86 8.55 9.72 -7.91
CA ASN A 86 7.48 10.71 -7.77
C ASN A 86 6.92 10.78 -6.34
N PHE A 87 7.60 10.20 -5.35
CA PHE A 87 7.10 10.17 -3.97
C PHE A 87 6.68 11.58 -3.51
N ARG A 88 7.59 12.55 -3.60
CA ARG A 88 7.33 13.94 -3.20
C ARG A 88 6.38 14.67 -4.17
N SER A 89 6.60 14.57 -5.47
CA SER A 89 5.76 15.26 -6.48
C SER A 89 4.35 14.70 -6.56
N SER A 90 4.14 13.45 -6.15
CA SER A 90 2.83 12.83 -6.02
C SER A 90 2.13 13.16 -4.70
N GLY A 91 2.79 13.88 -3.79
CA GLY A 91 2.26 14.22 -2.48
C GLY A 91 2.05 12.99 -1.61
N LEU A 92 2.93 11.98 -1.72
CA LEU A 92 2.86 10.80 -0.86
C LEU A 92 3.46 11.12 0.52
N ASP A 93 2.75 10.72 1.56
CA ASP A 93 3.19 10.78 2.94
C ASP A 93 3.78 9.45 3.39
N GLY A 94 3.39 8.36 2.74
CA GLY A 94 3.90 7.02 2.97
C GLY A 94 3.48 6.08 1.85
N ALA A 95 3.84 4.81 1.98
CA ALA A 95 3.37 3.77 1.07
C ALA A 95 3.49 2.38 1.70
N PHE A 96 2.71 1.43 1.20
CA PHE A 96 2.99 0.02 1.39
C PHE A 96 4.04 -0.40 0.37
N PHE A 97 5.25 -0.66 0.86
CA PHE A 97 6.40 -1.02 0.05
C PHE A 97 6.68 -2.52 0.12
N GLY A 98 7.01 -3.14 -1.00
CA GLY A 98 7.70 -4.43 -0.99
C GLY A 98 9.12 -4.28 -0.47
N SER A 99 9.75 -5.37 -0.01
CA SER A 99 11.00 -5.30 0.75
C SER A 99 12.14 -4.57 0.00
N PHE A 100 12.35 -4.84 -1.28
CA PHE A 100 13.40 -4.16 -2.04
C PHE A 100 13.01 -2.73 -2.41
N THR A 101 11.73 -2.50 -2.73
CA THR A 101 11.23 -1.14 -2.96
C THR A 101 11.37 -0.29 -1.70
N TYR A 102 11.15 -0.89 -0.51
CA TYR A 102 11.41 -0.22 0.78
C TYR A 102 12.90 0.12 0.95
N ALA A 103 13.80 -0.85 0.76
CA ALA A 103 15.24 -0.60 0.89
C ALA A 103 15.72 0.53 -0.03
N LEU A 104 15.20 0.60 -1.26
CA LEU A 104 15.47 1.70 -2.19
C LEU A 104 14.88 3.04 -1.70
N ALA A 105 13.63 3.03 -1.22
CA ALA A 105 12.96 4.22 -0.73
C ALA A 105 13.59 4.74 0.58
N HIS A 106 13.95 3.85 1.50
CA HIS A 106 14.66 4.20 2.73
C HIS A 106 15.98 4.89 2.41
N ASN A 107 16.80 4.29 1.53
CA ASN A 107 18.09 4.86 1.13
C ASN A 107 17.97 6.22 0.42
N LYS A 108 16.95 6.38 -0.47
CA LYS A 108 16.82 7.58 -1.33
C LYS A 108 15.93 8.67 -0.75
N LEU A 109 14.97 8.34 0.09
CA LEU A 109 13.92 9.24 0.57
C LEU A 109 13.91 9.38 2.09
N GLY A 110 14.60 8.48 2.83
CA GLY A 110 14.59 8.46 4.29
C GLY A 110 13.23 8.06 4.89
N VAL A 111 12.46 7.22 4.19
CA VAL A 111 11.19 6.70 4.75
C VAL A 111 11.47 5.71 5.87
N GLU A 112 10.62 5.70 6.88
CA GLU A 112 10.72 4.81 8.04
C GLU A 112 9.55 3.82 8.05
N VAL A 113 9.86 2.52 8.17
CA VAL A 113 8.84 1.47 8.22
C VAL A 113 8.22 1.40 9.61
N LEU A 114 6.91 1.22 9.67
CA LEU A 114 6.13 1.18 10.92
C LEU A 114 5.68 -0.24 11.27
N ALA A 115 5.02 -0.90 10.32
CA ALA A 115 4.41 -2.20 10.55
C ALA A 115 4.22 -2.96 9.23
N ARG A 116 4.17 -4.30 9.34
CA ARG A 116 3.83 -5.20 8.24
C ARG A 116 2.76 -6.22 8.65
N PRO A 117 1.97 -6.75 7.72
CA PRO A 117 0.92 -7.70 8.05
C PRO A 117 1.47 -9.08 8.43
N VAL A 118 0.71 -9.77 9.27
CA VAL A 118 0.83 -11.21 9.53
C VAL A 118 -0.22 -11.92 8.68
N ALA A 119 0.21 -12.75 7.76
CA ALA A 119 -0.67 -13.50 6.86
C ALA A 119 -1.47 -14.59 7.59
N LEU A 120 -2.46 -15.19 6.91
CA LEU A 120 -3.34 -16.20 7.50
C LEU A 120 -2.62 -17.50 7.91
N ASP A 121 -1.43 -17.77 7.37
CA ASP A 121 -0.53 -18.86 7.76
C ASP A 121 0.37 -18.50 8.96
N ASN A 122 0.09 -17.39 9.63
CA ASN A 122 0.85 -16.84 10.75
C ASN A 122 2.29 -16.44 10.40
N THR A 123 2.59 -16.17 9.14
CA THR A 123 3.87 -15.62 8.69
C THR A 123 3.76 -14.12 8.39
N SER A 124 4.87 -13.39 8.51
CA SER A 124 4.98 -11.98 8.11
C SER A 124 6.08 -11.79 7.07
N THR A 125 6.31 -12.84 6.28
CA THR A 125 7.35 -12.92 5.26
C THR A 125 6.81 -13.54 3.99
N TYR A 126 7.45 -13.24 2.87
CA TYR A 126 7.18 -13.87 1.58
C TYR A 126 8.47 -14.34 0.93
N PHE A 127 8.36 -15.03 -0.20
CA PHE A 127 9.48 -15.48 -1.01
C PHE A 127 9.18 -15.32 -2.50
N GLY A 128 10.25 -15.31 -3.29
CA GLY A 128 10.17 -15.28 -4.74
C GLY A 128 10.05 -16.68 -5.31
N LEU A 129 9.33 -16.78 -6.42
CA LEU A 129 9.19 -17.99 -7.24
C LEU A 129 9.79 -17.74 -8.60
N ILE A 130 10.49 -18.76 -9.14
CA ILE A 130 10.77 -18.90 -10.57
C ILE A 130 9.94 -20.06 -11.06
N PHE A 131 9.14 -19.86 -12.09
CA PHE A 131 8.18 -20.83 -12.57
C PHE A 131 8.14 -20.89 -14.11
N VAL A 132 7.67 -22.01 -14.62
CA VAL A 132 7.54 -22.30 -16.04
C VAL A 132 6.24 -23.04 -16.29
N ARG A 133 5.87 -23.21 -17.54
CA ARG A 133 4.82 -24.15 -17.91
C ARG A 133 5.31 -25.60 -17.70
N ARG A 134 4.43 -26.44 -17.21
CA ARG A 134 4.69 -27.87 -16.97
C ARG A 134 5.10 -28.60 -18.25
N ASP A 135 4.54 -28.20 -19.39
CA ASP A 135 4.80 -28.76 -20.71
C ASP A 135 6.02 -28.12 -21.44
N SER A 136 6.72 -27.18 -20.80
CA SER A 136 7.86 -26.46 -21.40
C SER A 136 9.12 -27.30 -21.61
N GLY A 137 9.24 -28.42 -20.89
CA GLY A 137 10.48 -29.22 -20.86
C GLY A 137 11.61 -28.61 -20.01
N ILE A 138 11.46 -27.37 -19.51
CA ILE A 138 12.47 -26.72 -18.67
C ILE A 138 12.40 -27.30 -17.25
N ARG A 139 13.55 -27.72 -16.69
CA ARG A 139 13.63 -28.39 -15.39
C ARG A 139 14.62 -27.75 -14.41
N ASN A 140 15.52 -26.92 -14.91
CA ASN A 140 16.59 -26.30 -14.12
C ASN A 140 17.16 -25.09 -14.86
N LEU A 141 18.11 -24.39 -14.22
CA LEU A 141 18.76 -23.21 -14.78
C LEU A 141 19.39 -23.47 -16.16
N LYS A 142 20.07 -24.62 -16.38
CA LYS A 142 20.68 -24.95 -17.68
C LYS A 142 19.63 -24.98 -18.81
N GLY A 143 18.42 -25.50 -18.53
CA GLY A 143 17.31 -25.54 -19.49
C GLY A 143 16.68 -24.17 -19.78
N MET A 144 17.00 -23.16 -18.98
CA MET A 144 16.50 -21.77 -19.18
C MET A 144 17.32 -21.02 -20.24
N LYS A 145 18.54 -21.47 -20.59
CA LYS A 145 19.41 -20.78 -21.56
C LYS A 145 18.71 -20.61 -22.90
N GLY A 146 18.77 -19.40 -23.45
CA GLY A 146 18.17 -19.08 -24.75
C GLY A 146 16.64 -19.02 -24.75
N LYS A 147 15.98 -18.99 -23.57
CA LYS A 147 14.53 -18.85 -23.41
C LYS A 147 14.14 -17.39 -23.15
N ARG A 148 12.83 -17.08 -23.21
CA ARG A 148 12.29 -15.77 -22.84
C ARG A 148 12.00 -15.74 -21.36
N PHE A 149 12.53 -14.74 -20.64
CA PHE A 149 12.29 -14.56 -19.21
C PHE A 149 11.52 -13.28 -18.94
N VAL A 150 10.42 -13.36 -18.21
CA VAL A 150 9.68 -12.19 -17.76
C VAL A 150 10.01 -11.89 -16.29
N PHE A 151 10.54 -10.69 -16.08
CA PHE A 151 10.66 -10.04 -14.78
C PHE A 151 9.41 -9.22 -14.46
N VAL A 152 9.25 -8.79 -13.21
CA VAL A 152 8.16 -7.89 -12.84
C VAL A 152 8.55 -6.43 -13.03
N ASP A 153 9.53 -5.98 -12.27
CA ASP A 153 10.07 -4.60 -12.31
C ASP A 153 11.41 -4.59 -11.58
N LYS A 154 12.37 -3.76 -12.02
CA LYS A 154 13.71 -3.67 -11.40
C LYS A 154 13.68 -3.24 -9.93
N ALA A 155 12.60 -2.63 -9.46
CA ALA A 155 12.44 -2.24 -8.05
C ALA A 155 11.77 -3.34 -7.20
N THR A 156 11.55 -4.55 -7.73
CA THR A 156 10.89 -5.64 -7.00
C THR A 156 11.87 -6.64 -6.40
N THR A 157 11.52 -7.18 -5.24
CA THR A 157 12.28 -8.26 -4.59
C THR A 157 12.09 -9.57 -5.35
N ALA A 158 10.89 -10.14 -5.29
CA ALA A 158 10.57 -11.45 -5.84
C ALA A 158 10.59 -11.49 -7.37
N GLY A 159 10.28 -10.37 -8.02
CA GLY A 159 10.20 -10.30 -9.47
C GLY A 159 11.50 -9.92 -10.17
N TYR A 160 12.55 -9.52 -9.42
CA TYR A 160 13.82 -9.11 -10.00
C TYR A 160 15.04 -9.46 -9.14
N LEU A 161 15.15 -8.91 -7.91
CA LEU A 161 16.34 -9.07 -7.08
C LEU A 161 16.67 -10.54 -6.80
N LEU A 162 15.67 -11.32 -6.36
CA LEU A 162 15.85 -12.72 -6.04
C LEU A 162 16.11 -13.60 -7.26
N PRO A 163 15.45 -13.41 -8.42
CA PRO A 163 15.89 -14.04 -9.67
C PRO A 163 17.35 -13.78 -10.04
N LEU A 164 17.82 -12.54 -9.89
CA LEU A 164 19.23 -12.21 -10.17
C LEU A 164 20.20 -12.93 -9.22
N ASP A 165 19.85 -13.05 -7.93
CA ASP A 165 20.63 -13.82 -6.97
C ASP A 165 20.68 -15.31 -7.35
N TYR A 166 19.56 -15.90 -7.74
CA TYR A 166 19.48 -17.27 -8.22
C TYR A 166 20.37 -17.51 -9.47
N PHE A 167 20.39 -16.58 -10.42
CA PHE A 167 21.23 -16.68 -11.60
C PHE A 167 22.71 -16.53 -11.24
N HIS A 168 23.04 -15.60 -10.35
CA HIS A 168 24.40 -15.39 -9.86
C HIS A 168 24.94 -16.65 -9.15
N GLU A 169 24.18 -17.27 -8.26
CA GLU A 169 24.53 -18.53 -7.61
C GLU A 169 24.73 -19.67 -8.62
N GLY A 170 23.95 -19.67 -9.69
CA GLY A 170 24.07 -20.64 -10.77
C GLY A 170 25.21 -20.38 -11.77
N GLY A 171 26.04 -19.36 -11.52
CA GLY A 171 27.19 -19.02 -12.38
C GLY A 171 26.80 -18.23 -13.65
N VAL A 172 25.61 -17.66 -13.72
CA VAL A 172 25.20 -16.77 -14.82
C VAL A 172 25.72 -15.36 -14.56
N GLY A 173 26.76 -14.96 -15.25
CA GLY A 173 27.40 -13.64 -15.08
C GLY A 173 26.54 -12.49 -15.59
N ASP A 174 25.96 -12.65 -16.80
CA ASP A 174 25.02 -11.66 -17.38
C ASP A 174 23.78 -12.38 -17.88
N HIS A 175 22.66 -12.13 -17.21
CA HIS A 175 21.37 -12.68 -17.57
C HIS A 175 20.87 -12.22 -18.95
N ARG A 176 21.25 -11.01 -19.43
CA ARG A 176 20.82 -10.49 -20.73
C ARG A 176 21.40 -11.31 -21.89
N SER A 177 22.63 -11.75 -21.76
CA SER A 177 23.27 -12.65 -22.76
C SER A 177 22.86 -14.12 -22.58
N TYR A 178 22.38 -14.49 -21.39
CA TYR A 178 21.97 -15.85 -21.09
C TYR A 178 20.61 -16.22 -21.67
N PHE A 179 19.65 -15.28 -21.60
CA PHE A 179 18.31 -15.43 -22.16
C PHE A 179 18.24 -14.93 -23.60
N LYS A 180 17.32 -15.51 -24.40
CA LYS A 180 17.00 -14.99 -25.72
C LYS A 180 16.41 -13.58 -25.66
N GLU A 181 15.59 -13.36 -24.65
CA GLU A 181 14.86 -12.11 -24.42
C GLU A 181 14.52 -11.98 -22.94
N THR A 182 14.61 -10.77 -22.43
CA THR A 182 14.08 -10.43 -21.10
C THR A 182 13.22 -9.19 -21.21
N TYR A 183 12.10 -9.15 -20.50
CA TYR A 183 11.24 -7.98 -20.43
C TYR A 183 10.55 -7.87 -19.05
N PHE A 184 9.83 -6.79 -18.84
CA PHE A 184 9.15 -6.49 -17.57
C PHE A 184 7.63 -6.49 -17.75
N SER A 185 6.91 -7.28 -16.97
CA SER A 185 5.44 -7.34 -16.98
C SER A 185 4.78 -6.16 -16.28
N GLY A 186 5.44 -5.59 -15.29
CA GLY A 186 4.92 -4.50 -14.46
C GLY A 186 4.18 -4.95 -13.20
N THR A 187 3.56 -6.14 -13.18
CA THR A 187 2.92 -6.73 -11.99
C THR A 187 3.28 -8.20 -11.83
N HIS A 188 3.16 -8.73 -10.60
CA HIS A 188 3.36 -10.17 -10.37
C HIS A 188 2.27 -11.01 -11.05
N GLU A 189 1.04 -10.51 -11.08
CA GLU A 189 -0.10 -11.14 -11.75
C GLU A 189 0.17 -11.28 -13.25
N ASP A 190 0.59 -10.20 -13.92
CA ASP A 190 0.90 -10.24 -15.35
C ASP A 190 2.07 -11.18 -15.68
N SER A 191 3.12 -11.25 -14.82
CA SER A 191 4.21 -12.19 -15.00
C SER A 191 3.72 -13.64 -15.03
N ILE A 192 2.79 -13.99 -14.13
CA ILE A 192 2.20 -15.33 -14.06
C ILE A 192 1.36 -15.61 -15.30
N TYR A 193 0.50 -14.68 -15.72
CA TYR A 193 -0.29 -14.85 -16.93
C TYR A 193 0.50 -14.84 -18.22
N ASP A 194 1.61 -14.10 -18.29
CA ASP A 194 2.49 -14.10 -19.45
C ASP A 194 3.11 -15.49 -19.69
N VAL A 195 3.50 -16.20 -18.62
CA VAL A 195 3.97 -17.58 -18.74
C VAL A 195 2.82 -18.55 -19.04
N LEU A 196 1.70 -18.42 -18.33
CA LEU A 196 0.52 -19.25 -18.55
C LEU A 196 0.05 -19.20 -20.00
N ASN A 197 0.02 -17.99 -20.58
CA ASN A 197 -0.43 -17.72 -21.95
C ASN A 197 0.71 -17.83 -22.99
N ARG A 198 1.88 -18.40 -22.65
CA ARG A 198 3.03 -18.66 -23.57
C ARG A 198 3.68 -17.40 -24.16
N LYS A 199 3.44 -16.23 -23.60
CA LYS A 199 4.13 -14.99 -24.00
C LYS A 199 5.59 -15.01 -23.52
N ALA A 200 5.84 -15.59 -22.31
CA ALA A 200 7.16 -15.91 -21.81
C ALA A 200 7.30 -17.41 -21.58
N ASP A 201 8.54 -17.91 -21.53
CA ASP A 201 8.84 -19.31 -21.23
C ASP A 201 9.07 -19.53 -19.73
N ILE A 202 9.57 -18.49 -19.05
CA ILE A 202 9.94 -18.50 -17.64
C ILE A 202 9.48 -17.16 -17.03
N GLY A 203 8.99 -17.21 -15.80
CA GLY A 203 8.62 -16.02 -15.05
C GLY A 203 9.09 -16.04 -13.61
N ALA A 204 9.08 -14.87 -13.00
CA ALA A 204 9.30 -14.69 -11.57
C ALA A 204 8.13 -13.93 -10.95
N ALA A 205 7.73 -14.34 -9.75
CA ALA A 205 6.66 -13.65 -9.01
C ALA A 205 6.78 -13.86 -7.50
N LYS A 206 6.01 -13.08 -6.73
CA LYS A 206 5.78 -13.24 -5.29
C LYS A 206 4.88 -14.45 -5.05
N ASN A 207 5.23 -15.30 -4.08
CA ASN A 207 4.43 -16.49 -3.74
C ASN A 207 2.99 -16.15 -3.38
N THR A 208 2.74 -15.10 -2.61
CA THR A 208 1.39 -14.74 -2.16
C THR A 208 0.45 -14.35 -3.31
N ILE A 209 0.98 -13.77 -4.39
CA ILE A 209 0.20 -13.50 -5.61
C ILE A 209 -0.02 -14.79 -6.39
N PHE A 210 1.01 -15.63 -6.52
CA PHE A 210 0.89 -16.92 -7.21
C PHE A 210 -0.14 -17.84 -6.52
N GLU A 211 -0.06 -17.97 -5.20
CA GLU A 211 -0.98 -18.78 -4.39
C GLU A 211 -2.43 -18.29 -4.49
N ARG A 212 -2.63 -16.97 -4.53
CA ARG A 212 -3.97 -16.40 -4.75
C ARG A 212 -4.50 -16.75 -6.13
N LEU A 213 -3.68 -16.60 -7.18
CA LEU A 213 -4.10 -16.94 -8.54
C LEU A 213 -4.38 -18.44 -8.71
N VAL A 214 -3.71 -19.32 -7.97
CA VAL A 214 -4.05 -20.76 -7.91
C VAL A 214 -5.50 -20.99 -7.47
N LEU A 215 -6.03 -20.14 -6.57
CA LEU A 215 -7.41 -20.22 -6.11
C LEU A 215 -8.40 -19.58 -7.09
N GLU A 216 -7.97 -18.59 -7.87
CA GLU A 216 -8.83 -17.84 -8.79
C GLU A 216 -8.88 -18.44 -10.21
N ASP A 217 -7.78 -19.04 -10.68
CA ASP A 217 -7.64 -19.64 -12.01
C ASP A 217 -6.95 -21.03 -11.90
N GLU A 218 -7.75 -22.08 -12.02
CA GLU A 218 -7.26 -23.46 -11.91
C GLU A 218 -6.13 -23.81 -12.90
N ARG A 219 -6.02 -23.09 -14.01
CA ARG A 219 -4.93 -23.29 -15.00
C ARG A 219 -3.58 -22.99 -14.38
N VAL A 220 -3.48 -22.04 -13.46
CA VAL A 220 -2.21 -21.72 -12.76
C VAL A 220 -1.68 -22.96 -12.04
N ALA A 221 -2.51 -23.66 -11.28
CA ALA A 221 -2.12 -24.89 -10.59
C ALA A 221 -1.85 -26.06 -11.55
N LYS A 222 -2.67 -26.19 -12.61
CA LYS A 222 -2.60 -27.32 -13.54
C LYS A 222 -1.44 -27.21 -14.53
N GLU A 223 -1.18 -25.99 -15.04
CA GLU A 223 -0.29 -25.78 -16.16
C GLU A 223 1.10 -25.21 -15.78
N LEU A 224 1.22 -24.57 -14.62
CA LEU A 224 2.49 -24.05 -14.16
C LEU A 224 3.16 -24.99 -13.14
N VAL A 225 4.50 -24.87 -13.06
CA VAL A 225 5.33 -25.56 -12.07
C VAL A 225 6.44 -24.64 -11.59
N VAL A 226 6.62 -24.59 -10.27
CA VAL A 226 7.72 -23.84 -9.63
C VAL A 226 9.01 -24.63 -9.77
N LEU A 227 10.04 -23.97 -10.29
CA LEU A 227 11.39 -24.56 -10.45
C LEU A 227 12.33 -24.17 -9.32
N ALA A 228 12.18 -22.96 -8.77
CA ALA A 228 13.01 -22.48 -7.68
C ALA A 228 12.23 -21.52 -6.79
N THR A 229 12.61 -21.51 -5.51
CA THR A 229 12.11 -20.60 -4.50
C THR A 229 13.28 -19.86 -3.86
N SER A 230 13.09 -18.61 -3.49
CA SER A 230 14.08 -17.87 -2.73
C SER A 230 13.94 -18.12 -1.22
N PRO A 231 14.92 -17.75 -0.40
CA PRO A 231 14.71 -17.53 1.01
C PRO A 231 13.64 -16.47 1.26
N ARG A 232 13.09 -16.45 2.49
CA ARG A 232 12.04 -15.51 2.89
C ARG A 232 12.60 -14.12 3.16
N VAL A 233 11.80 -13.11 2.87
CA VAL A 233 12.04 -11.68 3.17
C VAL A 233 10.81 -11.09 3.84
N PRO A 234 10.92 -9.95 4.57
CA PRO A 234 9.76 -9.30 5.19
C PRO A 234 8.61 -9.04 4.23
N GLU A 235 7.37 -9.19 4.70
CA GLU A 235 6.17 -8.83 3.91
C GLU A 235 6.11 -7.31 3.67
N ASN A 236 5.28 -6.87 2.71
CA ASN A 236 5.11 -5.46 2.40
C ASN A 236 4.71 -4.68 3.66
N GLY A 237 5.51 -3.69 4.02
CA GLY A 237 5.27 -2.85 5.18
C GLY A 237 4.76 -1.46 4.82
N LEU A 238 3.99 -0.86 5.73
CA LEU A 238 3.72 0.57 5.69
C LEU A 238 4.96 1.31 6.16
N ALA A 239 5.53 2.15 5.29
CA ALA A 239 6.55 3.10 5.66
C ALA A 239 6.08 4.52 5.33
N VAL A 240 6.51 5.48 6.12
CA VAL A 240 6.14 6.89 6.01
C VAL A 240 7.39 7.76 5.93
N ARG A 241 7.26 8.99 5.43
CA ARG A 241 8.36 9.96 5.47
C ARG A 241 8.65 10.39 6.91
N GLY A 242 9.92 10.63 7.24
CA GLY A 242 10.36 10.90 8.62
C GLY A 242 9.98 12.29 9.17
N ASP A 243 9.40 13.17 8.34
CA ASP A 243 8.96 14.52 8.73
C ASP A 243 7.45 14.63 9.01
N ILE A 244 6.72 13.51 9.07
CA ILE A 244 5.34 13.48 9.59
C ILE A 244 5.36 13.71 11.09
N ASP A 245 4.33 14.40 11.59
CA ASP A 245 4.15 14.59 13.03
C ASP A 245 4.31 13.27 13.80
N PRO A 246 5.22 13.18 14.78
CA PRO A 246 5.48 11.94 15.52
C PRO A 246 4.23 11.37 16.21
N SER A 247 3.31 12.23 16.68
CA SER A 247 2.08 11.80 17.32
C SER A 247 1.17 11.08 16.32
N LEU A 248 1.07 11.60 15.09
CA LEU A 248 0.31 10.98 14.01
C LEU A 248 0.95 9.67 13.54
N THR A 249 2.28 9.63 13.43
CA THR A 249 3.03 8.42 13.11
C THR A 249 2.80 7.32 14.15
N ASN A 250 2.85 7.67 15.44
CA ASN A 250 2.56 6.73 16.53
C ASN A 250 1.11 6.25 16.50
N LEU A 251 0.14 7.14 16.27
CA LEU A 251 -1.28 6.75 16.13
C LEU A 251 -1.51 5.79 14.96
N LEU A 252 -0.84 6.00 13.81
CA LEU A 252 -0.89 5.08 12.68
C LEU A 252 -0.34 3.70 13.07
N LYS A 253 0.85 3.68 13.69
CA LYS A 253 1.49 2.44 14.12
C LYS A 253 0.64 1.71 15.14
N ASP A 254 0.20 2.38 16.21
CA ASP A 254 -0.62 1.78 17.24
C ASP A 254 -1.96 1.26 16.71
N SER A 255 -2.59 2.01 15.79
CA SER A 255 -3.82 1.57 15.14
C SER A 255 -3.65 0.28 14.35
N LEU A 256 -2.50 0.08 13.70
CA LEU A 256 -2.19 -1.16 12.99
C LEU A 256 -1.90 -2.32 13.96
N LEU A 257 -1.05 -2.10 14.97
CA LEU A 257 -0.60 -3.14 15.89
C LEU A 257 -1.74 -3.71 16.75
N HIS A 258 -2.69 -2.87 17.17
CA HIS A 258 -3.84 -3.27 18.01
C HIS A 258 -5.13 -3.51 17.21
N MET A 259 -5.05 -3.51 15.87
CA MET A 259 -6.20 -3.67 15.00
C MET A 259 -6.97 -4.99 15.24
N HIS A 260 -6.25 -6.05 15.59
CA HIS A 260 -6.82 -7.36 15.87
C HIS A 260 -7.63 -7.43 17.20
N GLU A 261 -7.46 -6.49 18.09
CA GLU A 261 -8.20 -6.36 19.35
C GLU A 261 -9.57 -5.72 19.15
N ASP A 262 -9.71 -4.91 18.11
CA ASP A 262 -10.92 -4.16 17.76
C ASP A 262 -11.88 -5.00 16.90
N PRO A 263 -13.18 -5.11 17.24
CA PRO A 263 -14.15 -5.81 16.41
C PRO A 263 -14.19 -5.32 14.96
N GLU A 264 -14.19 -4.00 14.73
CA GLU A 264 -14.12 -3.41 13.40
C GLU A 264 -12.80 -3.74 12.71
N GLY A 265 -11.69 -3.66 13.45
CA GLY A 265 -10.35 -4.00 12.96
C GLY A 265 -10.27 -5.45 12.47
N ARG A 266 -10.87 -6.40 13.20
CA ARG A 266 -10.91 -7.82 12.79
C ARG A 266 -11.66 -8.02 11.47
N GLU A 267 -12.77 -7.32 11.24
CA GLU A 267 -13.49 -7.42 9.97
C GLU A 267 -12.68 -6.83 8.80
N VAL A 268 -11.96 -5.74 9.05
CA VAL A 268 -11.06 -5.16 8.05
C VAL A 268 -9.89 -6.09 7.76
N LEU A 269 -9.26 -6.67 8.80
CA LEU A 269 -8.17 -7.65 8.65
C LEU A 269 -8.59 -8.86 7.82
N LYS A 270 -9.80 -9.38 8.07
CA LYS A 270 -10.37 -10.49 7.29
C LYS A 270 -10.46 -10.17 5.80
N ARG A 271 -10.95 -8.97 5.44
CA ARG A 271 -11.01 -8.49 4.05
C ARG A 271 -9.62 -8.25 3.48
N PHE A 272 -8.72 -7.73 4.29
CA PHE A 272 -7.32 -7.51 3.91
C PHE A 272 -6.56 -8.82 3.69
N GLY A 273 -6.98 -9.91 4.34
CA GLY A 273 -6.35 -11.23 4.28
C GLY A 273 -5.16 -11.35 5.24
N ALA A 274 -5.28 -10.79 6.44
CA ALA A 274 -4.25 -10.84 7.49
C ALA A 274 -4.87 -11.17 8.86
N LEU A 275 -4.05 -11.70 9.76
CA LEU A 275 -4.40 -11.92 11.17
C LEU A 275 -4.20 -10.66 12.02
N GLY A 276 -3.29 -9.79 11.60
CA GLY A 276 -2.91 -8.56 12.31
C GLY A 276 -1.73 -7.90 11.64
N PHE A 277 -1.13 -6.94 12.34
CA PHE A 277 0.12 -6.29 11.96
C PHE A 277 1.12 -6.43 13.10
N ILE A 278 2.41 -6.51 12.77
CA ILE A 278 3.51 -6.49 13.72
C ILE A 278 4.40 -5.28 13.46
N GLU A 279 5.00 -4.76 14.51
CA GLU A 279 6.03 -3.73 14.40
C GLU A 279 7.15 -4.22 13.50
N THR A 280 7.71 -3.29 12.73
CA THR A 280 8.76 -3.61 11.77
C THR A 280 9.80 -2.50 11.77
N LYS A 281 11.08 -2.90 11.73
CA LYS A 281 12.24 -2.00 11.72
C LYS A 281 13.12 -2.27 10.52
N ASP A 282 13.96 -1.29 10.16
CA ASP A 282 14.85 -1.40 9.00
C ASP A 282 15.80 -2.60 9.07
N GLU A 283 16.28 -2.94 10.28
CA GLU A 283 17.21 -4.07 10.48
C GLU A 283 16.61 -5.41 10.03
N GLU A 284 15.30 -5.55 10.03
CA GLU A 284 14.63 -6.77 9.59
C GLU A 284 14.73 -6.97 8.06
N TYR A 285 15.02 -5.90 7.30
CA TYR A 285 15.26 -5.95 5.87
C TYR A 285 16.72 -6.30 5.50
N ASP A 286 17.60 -6.57 6.49
CA ASP A 286 18.99 -6.98 6.23
C ASP A 286 19.14 -8.13 5.22
N PRO A 287 18.25 -9.14 5.15
CA PRO A 287 18.30 -10.12 4.07
C PRO A 287 18.27 -9.49 2.66
N VAL A 288 17.46 -8.44 2.46
CA VAL A 288 17.34 -7.75 1.17
C VAL A 288 18.63 -6.98 0.86
N TYR A 289 19.17 -6.28 1.86
CA TYR A 289 20.45 -5.59 1.74
C TYR A 289 21.60 -6.56 1.42
N ARG A 290 21.61 -7.77 2.03
CA ARG A 290 22.59 -8.83 1.72
C ARG A 290 22.47 -9.30 0.28
N TYR A 291 21.26 -9.54 -0.24
CA TYR A 291 21.09 -9.94 -1.65
C TYR A 291 21.60 -8.87 -2.61
N ALA A 292 21.28 -7.59 -2.36
CA ALA A 292 21.78 -6.50 -3.17
C ALA A 292 23.32 -6.47 -3.17
N ARG A 293 23.95 -6.56 -2.00
CA ARG A 293 25.43 -6.60 -1.88
C ARG A 293 26.06 -7.81 -2.60
N LYS A 294 25.44 -9.00 -2.48
CA LYS A 294 25.93 -10.25 -3.09
C LYS A 294 26.01 -10.18 -4.62
N ILE A 295 25.07 -9.50 -5.25
CA ILE A 295 25.08 -9.26 -6.70
C ILE A 295 25.72 -7.92 -7.08
N HIS A 296 26.49 -7.31 -6.17
CA HIS A 296 27.21 -6.05 -6.37
C HIS A 296 26.31 -4.84 -6.75
N LEU A 297 25.10 -4.81 -6.21
CA LEU A 297 24.13 -3.75 -6.46
C LEU A 297 24.26 -2.68 -5.36
N ASP A 298 24.69 -1.48 -5.74
CA ASP A 298 24.74 -0.32 -4.85
C ASP A 298 23.40 0.43 -4.91
N LEU A 299 22.65 0.46 -3.79
CA LEU A 299 21.31 1.06 -3.70
C LEU A 299 21.34 2.57 -3.99
N SER A 300 22.44 3.26 -3.69
CA SER A 300 22.54 4.71 -3.88
C SER A 300 22.57 5.08 -5.37
N THR A 301 23.27 4.28 -6.18
CA THR A 301 23.45 4.49 -7.62
C THR A 301 22.59 3.60 -8.50
N TYR A 302 21.89 2.65 -7.89
CA TYR A 302 21.10 1.66 -8.65
C TYR A 302 20.07 2.31 -9.57
N ASN A 303 20.13 1.93 -10.85
CA ASN A 303 19.12 2.32 -11.84
C ASN A 303 17.99 1.28 -11.85
N TYR A 304 16.90 1.61 -11.13
CA TYR A 304 15.67 0.80 -11.06
C TYR A 304 14.67 1.10 -12.18
N LYS A 305 15.06 1.84 -13.22
CA LYS A 305 14.19 2.07 -14.39
C LYS A 305 14.23 0.86 -15.31
N ASN A 306 13.04 0.43 -15.73
CA ASN A 306 12.91 -0.58 -16.77
C ASN A 306 13.18 0.10 -18.11
N ASP A 307 14.33 -0.14 -18.69
CA ASP A 307 14.69 0.39 -20.00
C ASP A 307 14.10 -0.50 -21.07
#